data_c9ec78d8c2ae58ac68f3823f07263f96
#
_entry.id   c9ec78d8c2ae58ac68f3823f07263f96
#
_cell.length_a   1.000
_cell.length_b   1.000
_cell.length_c   1.000
_cell.angle_alpha   90.00
_cell.angle_beta   90.00
_cell.angle_gamma   90.00
#
_symmetry.space_group_name_H-M   'P 1'
#
loop_
_entity.id
_entity.type
_entity.pdbx_description
1 polymer ?
#
loop_
_entity_poly.entity_id
_entity_poly.type
_entity_poly.pdbx_seq_one_letter_code
_entity_poly.pdbx_strand_id
1 'polypeptide(L)'
;GNTTVPVAAREAWAFVPTAVMPEMPRLASTEYESSHRYYVDGSPIQADIKVGGVWKTILIGGFNKGGKGYYALDVTNPEAPVALWESTLSTMGMSYGKPLISKLPNGTWAVFLTSGYNNSDGVGRVYVLNANTGAVIQTIATTGSGLKELNNFVKDPAGDNTTSLFYGGDMQGNVWRFQWTGTEYSSTKVVQLTDASGNAQPITTRIELVAGKAGSTLPRILVATGKLLGIGDLAATTKVQSVYGFEDALTGYATGASLRASLKHSELTNVAAVGLAPMTRTLKCTSATADCNDDSKGWYIDLPDSGERVNVDMRMAGSTLVVSSNVPSTEPCVSGGTGWVNYLNYQTGHAVNEGTNKEGPAGVSVNQGLIMGNDLSSTPDGKVTSHVTPSTFPDKPIDIPIPTASPKPKGKRISWRELMQ
;
A
#
# COMPACT_ATOMS: atom_id res chain seq x y z
N GLY A 1 45.56 1.01 -4.72
CA GLY A 1 45.21 -0.08 -5.62
C GLY A 1 43.98 0.32 -6.42
N ASN A 2 44.09 0.37 -7.76
CA ASN A 2 42.98 0.63 -8.66
C ASN A 2 42.05 -0.58 -8.66
N THR A 3 41.01 -0.54 -7.84
CA THR A 3 39.91 -1.49 -7.98
C THR A 3 39.06 -1.04 -9.19
N THR A 4 39.28 -1.65 -10.34
CA THR A 4 38.41 -1.49 -11.49
C THR A 4 37.05 -2.10 -11.12
N VAL A 5 36.05 -1.24 -10.88
CA VAL A 5 34.64 -1.66 -10.72
C VAL A 5 34.24 -2.37 -12.02
N PRO A 6 33.66 -3.58 -11.95
CA PRO A 6 33.18 -4.27 -13.14
C PRO A 6 32.25 -3.38 -13.95
N VAL A 7 32.31 -3.45 -15.27
CA VAL A 7 31.48 -2.62 -16.18
C VAL A 7 29.98 -2.77 -15.86
N ALA A 8 29.56 -3.95 -15.45
CA ALA A 8 28.18 -4.25 -15.05
C ALA A 8 27.71 -3.53 -13.76
N ALA A 9 28.61 -2.92 -13.00
CA ALA A 9 28.31 -2.20 -11.75
C ALA A 9 28.60 -0.71 -11.84
N ARG A 10 28.84 -0.17 -13.06
CA ARG A 10 29.04 1.27 -13.24
C ARG A 10 27.69 1.98 -13.28
N GLU A 11 27.62 3.13 -12.58
CA GLU A 11 26.55 4.09 -12.79
C GLU A 11 26.59 4.57 -14.24
N ALA A 12 25.46 4.42 -14.95
CA ALA A 12 25.35 4.85 -16.33
C ALA A 12 24.95 6.33 -16.42
N TRP A 13 24.07 6.76 -15.52
CA TRP A 13 23.57 8.14 -15.43
C TRP A 13 22.97 8.40 -14.08
N ALA A 14 22.80 9.68 -13.73
CA ALA A 14 22.06 10.14 -12.56
C ALA A 14 21.11 11.26 -12.96
N PHE A 15 19.95 11.32 -12.34
CA PHE A 15 18.98 12.39 -12.52
C PHE A 15 18.77 13.11 -11.20
N VAL A 16 18.86 14.43 -11.20
CA VAL A 16 18.59 15.29 -10.05
C VAL A 16 17.40 16.18 -10.39
N PRO A 17 16.25 16.00 -9.75
CA PRO A 17 15.08 16.85 -9.98
C PRO A 17 15.35 18.30 -9.61
N THR A 18 14.84 19.24 -10.40
CA THR A 18 15.01 20.69 -10.21
C THR A 18 14.54 21.14 -8.83
N ALA A 19 13.48 20.53 -8.30
CA ALA A 19 12.92 20.87 -7.00
C ALA A 19 13.87 20.64 -5.81
N VAL A 20 14.87 19.76 -5.93
CA VAL A 20 15.84 19.48 -4.86
C VAL A 20 17.18 20.19 -5.05
N MET A 21 17.47 20.70 -6.24
CA MET A 21 18.73 21.36 -6.56
C MET A 21 19.10 22.52 -5.62
N PRO A 22 18.16 23.41 -5.21
CA PRO A 22 18.48 24.53 -4.31
C PRO A 22 18.98 24.09 -2.93
N GLU A 23 18.67 22.88 -2.52
CA GLU A 23 19.03 22.33 -1.22
C GLU A 23 20.32 21.48 -1.24
N MET A 24 20.83 21.15 -2.42
CA MET A 24 22.02 20.29 -2.58
C MET A 24 23.29 20.88 -1.96
N PRO A 25 23.52 22.21 -1.91
CA PRO A 25 24.68 22.77 -1.23
C PRO A 25 24.79 22.38 0.25
N ARG A 26 23.68 22.02 0.89
CA ARG A 26 23.68 21.52 2.28
C ARG A 26 24.46 20.23 2.46
N LEU A 27 24.58 19.40 1.42
CA LEU A 27 25.35 18.15 1.47
C LEU A 27 26.84 18.38 1.72
N ALA A 28 27.34 19.58 1.40
CA ALA A 28 28.73 19.98 1.65
C ALA A 28 28.93 20.59 3.04
N SER A 29 27.90 20.76 3.84
CA SER A 29 28.00 21.34 5.19
C SER A 29 28.62 20.35 6.17
N THR A 30 29.52 20.80 7.02
CA THR A 30 30.07 20.02 8.14
C THR A 30 29.02 19.68 9.20
N GLU A 31 27.91 20.44 9.22
CA GLU A 31 26.77 20.24 10.13
C GLU A 31 25.71 19.28 9.55
N TYR A 32 25.96 18.68 8.38
CA TYR A 32 24.94 17.86 7.70
C TYR A 32 24.50 16.65 8.53
N GLU A 33 25.41 16.01 9.26
CA GLU A 33 25.11 14.87 10.11
C GLU A 33 24.04 15.18 11.18
N SER A 34 24.11 16.39 11.78
CA SER A 34 23.13 16.87 12.77
C SER A 34 21.88 17.48 12.16
N SER A 35 21.93 17.81 10.86
CA SER A 35 20.85 18.50 10.12
C SER A 35 20.43 17.75 8.87
N HIS A 36 20.39 16.43 8.94
CA HIS A 36 20.04 15.55 7.82
C HIS A 36 18.70 15.92 7.19
N ARG A 37 18.67 15.93 5.87
CA ARG A 37 17.49 16.16 5.04
C ARG A 37 17.30 15.04 4.04
N TYR A 38 16.05 14.65 3.84
CA TYR A 38 15.65 13.78 2.73
C TYR A 38 15.58 14.62 1.46
N TYR A 39 15.92 14.02 0.30
CA TYR A 39 15.88 14.67 -1.01
C TYR A 39 14.92 13.94 -1.93
N VAL A 40 15.33 12.84 -2.55
CA VAL A 40 14.51 12.00 -3.41
C VAL A 40 14.30 10.67 -2.71
N ASP A 41 13.31 10.64 -1.82
CA ASP A 41 13.04 9.51 -0.91
C ASP A 41 11.94 8.58 -1.46
N GLY A 42 11.28 8.96 -2.55
CA GLY A 42 10.20 8.18 -3.15
C GLY A 42 10.71 7.04 -4.03
N SER A 43 10.17 5.84 -3.84
CA SER A 43 10.41 4.73 -4.76
C SER A 43 9.75 5.02 -6.10
N PRO A 44 10.50 5.07 -7.21
CA PRO A 44 9.92 5.29 -8.52
C PRO A 44 9.16 4.06 -8.99
N ILE A 45 8.20 4.28 -9.88
CA ILE A 45 7.52 3.23 -10.62
C ILE A 45 7.77 3.39 -12.12
N GLN A 46 7.68 2.30 -12.85
CA GLN A 46 7.77 2.29 -14.31
C GLN A 46 6.54 1.65 -14.93
N ALA A 47 6.18 2.12 -16.11
CA ALA A 47 5.14 1.52 -16.93
C ALA A 47 5.38 1.83 -18.42
N ASP A 48 4.87 0.95 -19.28
CA ASP A 48 4.83 1.19 -20.72
C ASP A 48 3.53 1.94 -21.06
N ILE A 49 3.67 3.03 -21.78
CA ILE A 49 2.58 3.84 -22.31
C ILE A 49 2.67 3.94 -23.82
N LYS A 50 1.54 4.13 -24.51
CA LYS A 50 1.50 4.31 -25.95
C LYS A 50 1.20 5.77 -26.31
N VAL A 51 2.13 6.42 -26.99
CA VAL A 51 2.01 7.84 -27.39
C VAL A 51 2.17 7.96 -28.90
N GLY A 52 1.17 8.47 -29.60
CA GLY A 52 1.20 8.61 -31.06
C GLY A 52 1.44 7.29 -31.80
N GLY A 53 0.97 6.16 -31.25
CA GLY A 53 1.18 4.84 -31.84
C GLY A 53 2.48 4.15 -31.42
N VAL A 54 3.41 4.85 -30.75
CA VAL A 54 4.72 4.33 -30.31
C VAL A 54 4.69 4.01 -28.83
N TRP A 55 5.25 2.86 -28.46
CA TRP A 55 5.44 2.47 -27.06
C TRP A 55 6.65 3.18 -26.45
N LYS A 56 6.48 3.65 -25.21
CA LYS A 56 7.51 4.26 -24.39
C LYS A 56 7.47 3.67 -23.00
N THR A 57 8.63 3.39 -22.42
CA THR A 57 8.77 3.05 -21.02
C THR A 57 9.01 4.33 -20.24
N ILE A 58 8.12 4.70 -19.34
CA ILE A 58 8.27 5.88 -18.48
C ILE A 58 8.54 5.47 -17.03
N LEU A 59 9.32 6.29 -16.35
CA LEU A 59 9.60 6.18 -14.93
C LEU A 59 9.10 7.44 -14.24
N ILE A 60 8.31 7.27 -13.15
CA ILE A 60 7.77 8.39 -12.37
C ILE A 60 8.15 8.20 -10.91
N GLY A 61 8.70 9.23 -10.28
CA GLY A 61 9.07 9.25 -8.88
C GLY A 61 8.56 10.48 -8.14
N GLY A 62 8.29 10.30 -6.85
CA GLY A 62 7.96 11.38 -5.92
C GLY A 62 9.11 11.63 -4.95
N PHE A 63 8.96 12.61 -4.08
CA PHE A 63 10.01 12.99 -3.13
C PHE A 63 9.78 12.45 -1.72
N ASN A 64 8.58 11.90 -1.42
CA ASN A 64 8.17 11.50 -0.06
C ASN A 64 8.49 12.59 0.96
N LYS A 65 9.35 12.29 1.95
CA LYS A 65 9.78 13.25 2.97
C LYS A 65 10.72 14.34 2.42
N GLY A 66 11.28 14.13 1.22
CA GLY A 66 12.17 15.09 0.55
C GLY A 66 11.47 16.32 0.00
N GLY A 67 10.15 16.25 -0.26
CA GLY A 67 9.49 17.43 -0.82
C GLY A 67 8.10 17.21 -1.36
N LYS A 68 7.65 18.20 -2.13
CA LYS A 68 6.34 18.26 -2.77
C LYS A 68 6.53 18.23 -4.27
N GLY A 69 6.04 17.20 -4.94
CA GLY A 69 6.13 17.10 -6.38
C GLY A 69 6.49 15.71 -6.89
N TYR A 70 6.48 15.59 -8.19
CA TYR A 70 6.82 14.37 -8.93
C TYR A 70 7.59 14.72 -10.19
N TYR A 71 8.37 13.76 -10.66
CA TYR A 71 9.12 13.86 -11.92
C TYR A 71 8.86 12.63 -12.79
N ALA A 72 8.99 12.77 -14.10
CA ALA A 72 8.88 11.70 -15.06
C ALA A 72 10.03 11.69 -16.05
N LEU A 73 10.53 10.51 -16.35
CA LEU A 73 11.58 10.24 -17.34
C LEU A 73 11.06 9.26 -18.39
N ASP A 74 11.43 9.46 -19.64
CA ASP A 74 11.36 8.43 -20.69
C ASP A 74 12.65 7.60 -20.60
N VAL A 75 12.49 6.34 -20.22
CA VAL A 75 13.59 5.37 -20.08
C VAL A 75 13.49 4.25 -21.12
N THR A 76 12.81 4.51 -22.25
CA THR A 76 12.70 3.57 -23.36
C THR A 76 14.10 3.14 -23.85
N ASN A 77 15.04 4.08 -23.89
CA ASN A 77 16.46 3.76 -23.97
C ASN A 77 17.09 3.94 -22.58
N PRO A 78 17.39 2.85 -21.86
CA PRO A 78 17.90 2.94 -20.49
C PRO A 78 19.32 3.53 -20.40
N GLU A 79 20.06 3.61 -21.51
CA GLU A 79 21.39 4.23 -21.56
C GLU A 79 21.32 5.75 -21.79
N ALA A 80 20.19 6.26 -22.28
CA ALA A 80 19.98 7.68 -22.60
C ALA A 80 18.57 8.13 -22.21
N PRO A 81 18.26 8.25 -20.90
CA PRO A 81 16.96 8.69 -20.43
C PRO A 81 16.70 10.15 -20.82
N VAL A 82 15.43 10.48 -21.02
CA VAL A 82 14.99 11.84 -21.35
C VAL A 82 14.04 12.32 -20.28
N ALA A 83 14.29 13.50 -19.69
CA ALA A 83 13.36 14.13 -18.78
C ALA A 83 12.08 14.54 -19.54
N LEU A 84 10.92 14.10 -19.07
CA LEU A 84 9.63 14.45 -19.67
C LEU A 84 9.02 15.67 -19.01
N TRP A 85 8.85 15.62 -17.68
CA TRP A 85 8.25 16.70 -16.92
C TRP A 85 8.58 16.60 -15.42
N GLU A 86 8.50 17.73 -14.74
CA GLU A 86 8.42 17.84 -13.30
C GLU A 86 7.14 18.60 -12.94
N SER A 87 6.45 18.17 -11.89
CA SER A 87 5.21 18.79 -11.46
C SER A 87 5.23 19.10 -9.97
N THR A 88 5.05 20.39 -9.65
CA THR A 88 4.84 20.91 -8.30
C THR A 88 3.51 21.67 -8.29
N LEU A 89 2.45 21.01 -7.81
CA LEU A 89 1.13 21.62 -7.74
C LEU A 89 0.99 22.39 -6.43
N SER A 90 0.47 23.59 -6.45
CA SER A 90 0.41 24.51 -5.29
C SER A 90 -0.34 23.95 -4.08
N THR A 91 -1.32 23.07 -4.33
CA THR A 91 -2.10 22.40 -3.28
C THR A 91 -1.59 21.01 -2.92
N MET A 92 -0.41 20.61 -3.44
CA MET A 92 0.24 19.35 -3.09
C MET A 92 0.97 19.47 -1.75
N GLY A 93 0.87 18.42 -0.95
CA GLY A 93 1.70 18.20 0.23
C GLY A 93 2.93 17.37 -0.09
N MET A 94 3.53 16.76 0.93
CA MET A 94 4.63 15.81 0.76
C MET A 94 4.16 14.65 -0.12
N SER A 95 4.87 14.37 -1.21
CA SER A 95 4.47 13.43 -2.26
C SER A 95 4.69 11.97 -1.87
N TYR A 96 4.11 11.59 -0.74
CA TYR A 96 4.04 10.21 -0.31
C TYR A 96 3.04 9.43 -1.17
N GLY A 97 3.37 8.20 -1.45
CA GLY A 97 2.57 7.30 -2.26
C GLY A 97 3.12 7.12 -3.66
N LYS A 98 3.01 5.89 -4.13
CA LYS A 98 3.43 5.54 -5.49
C LYS A 98 2.44 6.08 -6.50
N PRO A 99 2.89 6.71 -7.59
CA PRO A 99 2.03 7.08 -8.71
C PRO A 99 1.27 5.86 -9.26
N LEU A 100 0.03 6.05 -9.69
CA LEU A 100 -0.71 5.04 -10.43
C LEU A 100 -0.70 5.43 -11.93
N ILE A 101 -0.15 4.59 -12.78
CA ILE A 101 -0.09 4.83 -14.23
C ILE A 101 -1.09 3.89 -14.91
N SER A 102 -2.01 4.46 -15.70
CA SER A 102 -3.01 3.67 -16.39
C SER A 102 -3.63 4.46 -17.57
N LYS A 103 -4.40 3.75 -18.38
CA LYS A 103 -5.15 4.34 -19.49
C LYS A 103 -6.53 4.79 -19.02
N LEU A 104 -6.92 6.01 -19.36
CA LEU A 104 -8.27 6.52 -19.16
C LEU A 104 -9.26 5.85 -20.13
N PRO A 105 -10.58 5.85 -19.82
CA PRO A 105 -11.60 5.32 -20.73
C PRO A 105 -11.64 5.98 -22.11
N ASN A 106 -11.15 7.22 -22.25
CA ASN A 106 -11.01 7.90 -23.53
C ASN A 106 -9.72 7.56 -24.31
N GLY A 107 -8.93 6.58 -23.80
CA GLY A 107 -7.70 6.11 -24.44
C GLY A 107 -6.42 6.88 -24.08
N THR A 108 -6.51 7.99 -23.33
CA THR A 108 -5.34 8.77 -22.91
C THR A 108 -4.56 8.02 -21.81
N TRP A 109 -3.26 7.91 -21.93
CA TRP A 109 -2.41 7.44 -20.84
C TRP A 109 -2.23 8.54 -19.81
N ALA A 110 -2.54 8.22 -18.56
CA ALA A 110 -2.50 9.16 -17.45
C ALA A 110 -1.72 8.62 -16.27
N VAL A 111 -1.23 9.55 -15.46
CA VAL A 111 -0.73 9.29 -14.12
C VAL A 111 -1.67 9.91 -13.09
N PHE A 112 -1.99 9.13 -12.07
CA PHE A 112 -2.80 9.56 -10.94
C PHE A 112 -1.87 9.77 -9.75
N LEU A 113 -1.83 11.00 -9.26
CA LEU A 113 -1.02 11.42 -8.13
C LEU A 113 -1.94 11.85 -6.99
N THR A 114 -1.52 11.62 -5.76
CA THR A 114 -2.27 12.08 -4.59
C THR A 114 -1.67 13.35 -4.01
N SER A 115 -2.48 14.11 -3.27
CA SER A 115 -2.00 15.30 -2.55
C SER A 115 -1.04 14.99 -1.40
N GLY A 116 -0.91 13.72 -1.01
CA GLY A 116 -0.01 13.30 0.07
C GLY A 116 -0.34 13.93 1.41
N TYR A 117 0.71 14.18 2.21
CA TYR A 117 0.58 14.67 3.58
C TYR A 117 1.00 16.14 3.71
N ASN A 118 0.46 16.84 4.71
CA ASN A 118 0.84 18.22 5.05
C ASN A 118 0.68 19.22 3.89
N ASN A 119 -0.35 19.08 3.10
CA ASN A 119 -0.76 20.09 2.14
C ASN A 119 -1.42 21.29 2.86
N SER A 120 -1.31 22.48 2.27
CA SER A 120 -1.57 23.75 2.95
C SER A 120 -3.03 23.94 3.41
N ASP A 121 -3.99 23.37 2.68
CA ASP A 121 -5.41 23.50 2.96
C ASP A 121 -6.05 22.25 3.59
N GLY A 122 -5.25 21.20 3.81
CA GLY A 122 -5.71 19.96 4.43
C GLY A 122 -6.69 19.13 3.59
N VAL A 123 -6.95 19.49 2.32
CA VAL A 123 -7.90 18.79 1.46
C VAL A 123 -7.21 17.69 0.67
N GLY A 124 -7.66 16.45 0.82
CA GLY A 124 -7.20 15.32 0.02
C GLY A 124 -7.58 15.48 -1.45
N ARG A 125 -6.64 15.23 -2.36
CA ARG A 125 -6.87 15.34 -3.81
C ARG A 125 -6.23 14.21 -4.57
N VAL A 126 -6.83 13.90 -5.71
CA VAL A 126 -6.20 13.17 -6.79
C VAL A 126 -5.99 14.12 -7.95
N TYR A 127 -4.77 14.16 -8.46
CA TYR A 127 -4.42 14.87 -9.69
C TYR A 127 -4.25 13.84 -10.80
N VAL A 128 -4.99 14.00 -11.88
CA VAL A 128 -4.90 13.17 -13.08
C VAL A 128 -4.13 13.98 -14.12
N LEU A 129 -2.93 13.52 -14.46
CA LEU A 129 -2.05 14.18 -15.42
C LEU A 129 -1.88 13.33 -16.67
N ASN A 130 -1.67 13.97 -17.81
CA ASN A 130 -1.19 13.28 -19.00
C ASN A 130 0.20 12.66 -18.72
N ALA A 131 0.33 11.36 -18.91
CA ALA A 131 1.55 10.64 -18.52
C ALA A 131 2.79 11.08 -19.29
N ASN A 132 2.63 11.51 -20.56
CA ASN A 132 3.74 11.94 -21.40
C ASN A 132 4.11 13.42 -21.21
N THR A 133 3.15 14.30 -20.91
CA THR A 133 3.38 15.75 -20.90
C THR A 133 3.32 16.40 -19.52
N GLY A 134 2.82 15.68 -18.49
CA GLY A 134 2.59 16.23 -17.16
C GLY A 134 1.44 17.24 -17.08
N ALA A 135 0.73 17.50 -18.18
CA ALA A 135 -0.41 18.44 -18.18
C ALA A 135 -1.56 17.89 -17.32
N VAL A 136 -2.11 18.73 -16.44
CA VAL A 136 -3.24 18.36 -15.59
C VAL A 136 -4.50 18.19 -16.45
N ILE A 137 -5.06 16.99 -16.41
CA ILE A 137 -6.33 16.65 -17.06
C ILE A 137 -7.49 16.93 -16.11
N GLN A 138 -7.36 16.51 -14.84
CA GLN A 138 -8.40 16.71 -13.83
C GLN A 138 -7.77 16.79 -12.43
N THR A 139 -8.40 17.59 -11.57
CA THR A 139 -8.15 17.59 -10.12
C THR A 139 -9.43 17.19 -9.39
N ILE A 140 -9.37 16.12 -8.59
CA ILE A 140 -10.52 15.57 -7.88
C ILE A 140 -10.31 15.81 -6.39
N ALA A 141 -11.13 16.66 -5.78
CA ALA A 141 -11.09 16.89 -4.33
C ALA A 141 -11.92 15.86 -3.57
N THR A 142 -11.49 15.58 -2.35
CA THR A 142 -12.25 14.81 -1.35
C THR A 142 -12.61 15.71 -0.17
N THR A 143 -13.45 15.23 0.74
CA THR A 143 -13.70 15.93 2.02
C THR A 143 -12.78 15.46 3.14
N GLY A 144 -11.83 14.56 2.84
CA GLY A 144 -10.82 14.05 3.76
C GLY A 144 -9.48 14.75 3.61
N SER A 145 -8.46 14.29 4.35
CA SER A 145 -7.11 14.83 4.31
C SER A 145 -6.05 13.73 4.34
N GLY A 146 -4.89 14.01 3.74
CA GLY A 146 -3.76 13.07 3.78
C GLY A 146 -4.00 11.80 2.95
N LEU A 147 -4.55 11.95 1.75
CA LEU A 147 -4.67 10.87 0.78
C LEU A 147 -3.27 10.51 0.26
N LYS A 148 -2.85 9.24 0.48
CA LYS A 148 -1.48 8.81 0.19
C LYS A 148 -1.34 8.06 -1.12
N GLU A 149 -2.07 6.98 -1.27
CA GLU A 149 -1.82 6.01 -2.35
C GLU A 149 -3.13 5.50 -2.94
N LEU A 150 -3.11 5.19 -4.21
CA LEU A 150 -4.26 4.72 -4.96
C LEU A 150 -4.02 3.30 -5.46
N ASN A 151 -5.10 2.55 -5.62
CA ASN A 151 -5.10 1.30 -6.35
C ASN A 151 -6.28 1.25 -7.32
N ASN A 152 -6.06 0.76 -8.53
CA ASN A 152 -7.11 0.66 -9.53
C ASN A 152 -7.69 -0.76 -9.59
N PHE A 153 -8.96 -0.82 -9.95
CA PHE A 153 -9.63 -2.06 -10.29
C PHE A 153 -9.87 -2.11 -11.78
N VAL A 154 -9.06 -2.93 -12.46
CA VAL A 154 -9.20 -3.17 -13.89
C VAL A 154 -9.98 -4.47 -14.10
N LYS A 155 -11.11 -4.37 -14.77
CA LYS A 155 -12.03 -5.51 -14.95
C LYS A 155 -11.46 -6.62 -15.84
N ASP A 156 -10.71 -6.23 -16.87
CA ASP A 156 -10.02 -7.13 -17.80
C ASP A 156 -8.56 -6.68 -17.99
N PRO A 157 -7.67 -7.02 -17.05
CA PRO A 157 -6.29 -6.58 -17.13
C PRO A 157 -5.48 -7.23 -18.27
N ALA A 158 -6.00 -8.31 -18.86
CA ALA A 158 -5.35 -8.99 -19.98
C ALA A 158 -5.71 -8.38 -21.35
N GLY A 159 -6.91 -7.84 -21.48
CA GLY A 159 -7.43 -7.29 -22.74
C GLY A 159 -7.45 -5.77 -22.78
N ASP A 160 -7.77 -5.13 -21.66
CA ASP A 160 -7.91 -3.67 -21.59
C ASP A 160 -7.43 -3.12 -20.23
N ASN A 161 -6.31 -2.42 -20.22
CA ASN A 161 -5.73 -1.79 -19.02
C ASN A 161 -6.37 -0.41 -18.75
N THR A 162 -7.65 -0.24 -19.02
CA THR A 162 -8.39 1.01 -18.79
C THR A 162 -8.87 1.08 -17.34
N THR A 163 -8.56 2.17 -16.67
CA THR A 163 -9.01 2.45 -15.31
C THR A 163 -10.29 3.26 -15.34
N SER A 164 -11.43 2.62 -15.10
CA SER A 164 -12.71 3.30 -14.86
C SER A 164 -13.02 3.45 -13.37
N LEU A 165 -12.27 2.77 -12.51
CA LEU A 165 -12.53 2.68 -11.08
C LEU A 165 -11.22 2.54 -10.32
N PHE A 166 -11.01 3.38 -9.30
CA PHE A 166 -9.87 3.29 -8.38
C PHE A 166 -10.24 3.74 -6.98
N TYR A 167 -9.42 3.39 -5.99
CA TYR A 167 -9.68 3.61 -4.58
C TYR A 167 -8.44 4.18 -3.88
N GLY A 168 -8.69 4.90 -2.78
CA GLY A 168 -7.65 5.39 -1.89
C GLY A 168 -8.16 5.56 -0.47
N GLY A 169 -7.24 5.50 0.47
CA GLY A 169 -7.50 5.74 1.89
C GLY A 169 -6.86 7.03 2.37
N ASP A 170 -7.43 7.64 3.39
CA ASP A 170 -6.91 8.89 3.94
C ASP A 170 -6.61 8.82 5.45
N MET A 171 -6.01 9.89 5.97
CA MET A 171 -5.60 10.01 7.38
C MET A 171 -6.77 10.10 8.36
N GLN A 172 -7.99 10.33 7.89
CA GLN A 172 -9.20 10.36 8.70
C GLN A 172 -9.93 9.01 8.68
N GLY A 173 -9.34 7.98 8.03
CA GLY A 173 -9.93 6.66 7.93
C GLY A 173 -10.99 6.55 6.84
N ASN A 174 -11.13 7.54 5.98
CA ASN A 174 -12.07 7.45 4.89
C ASN A 174 -11.53 6.55 3.78
N VAL A 175 -12.37 5.67 3.28
CA VAL A 175 -12.19 4.92 2.05
C VAL A 175 -12.92 5.66 0.95
N TRP A 176 -12.20 6.06 -0.08
CA TRP A 176 -12.70 6.79 -1.23
C TRP A 176 -12.75 5.90 -2.45
N ARG A 177 -13.87 5.96 -3.18
CA ARG A 177 -14.03 5.43 -4.53
C ARG A 177 -13.99 6.59 -5.51
N PHE A 178 -13.23 6.44 -6.58
CA PHE A 178 -13.16 7.35 -7.71
C PHE A 178 -13.64 6.59 -8.94
N GLN A 179 -14.69 7.10 -9.59
CA GLN A 179 -15.36 6.41 -10.66
C GLN A 179 -15.54 7.33 -11.88
N TRP A 180 -15.25 6.79 -13.06
CA TRP A 180 -15.48 7.46 -14.31
C TRP A 180 -16.98 7.62 -14.60
N THR A 181 -17.40 8.84 -14.90
CA THR A 181 -18.82 9.21 -15.13
C THR A 181 -19.21 9.27 -16.61
N GLY A 182 -18.26 8.98 -17.51
CA GLY A 182 -18.39 9.11 -18.96
C GLY A 182 -17.48 10.21 -19.52
N THR A 183 -17.21 11.24 -18.76
CA THR A 183 -16.36 12.38 -19.18
C THR A 183 -15.23 12.68 -18.19
N GLU A 184 -15.44 12.42 -16.91
CA GLU A 184 -14.52 12.75 -15.82
C GLU A 184 -14.66 11.74 -14.67
N TYR A 185 -13.79 11.81 -13.67
CA TYR A 185 -13.94 11.03 -12.44
C TYR A 185 -14.69 11.83 -11.37
N SER A 186 -15.58 11.15 -10.66
CA SER A 186 -16.17 11.64 -9.42
C SER A 186 -15.61 10.91 -8.21
N SER A 187 -15.59 11.55 -7.04
CA SER A 187 -15.23 10.95 -5.76
C SER A 187 -16.47 10.63 -4.94
N THR A 188 -16.47 9.45 -4.30
CA THR A 188 -17.52 9.02 -3.36
C THR A 188 -16.85 8.45 -2.11
N LYS A 189 -17.27 8.91 -0.94
CA LYS A 189 -16.85 8.30 0.32
C LYS A 189 -17.63 6.99 0.51
N VAL A 190 -16.91 5.87 0.49
CA VAL A 190 -17.50 4.55 0.72
C VAL A 190 -17.83 4.35 2.19
N VAL A 191 -16.89 4.71 3.08
CA VAL A 191 -17.05 4.63 4.54
C VAL A 191 -15.93 5.43 5.22
N GLN A 192 -16.15 5.81 6.47
CA GLN A 192 -15.09 6.15 7.41
C GLN A 192 -14.89 4.99 8.38
N LEU A 193 -13.70 4.41 8.40
CA LEU A 193 -13.35 3.32 9.31
C LEU A 193 -13.17 3.86 10.73
N THR A 194 -13.76 3.15 11.70
CA THR A 194 -13.67 3.50 13.11
C THR A 194 -13.47 2.24 13.95
N ASP A 195 -12.81 2.39 15.11
CA ASP A 195 -12.79 1.34 16.12
C ASP A 195 -14.17 1.20 16.82
N ALA A 196 -14.28 0.27 17.77
CA ALA A 196 -15.51 0.04 18.51
C ALA A 196 -15.96 1.25 19.35
N SER A 197 -15.03 2.13 19.71
CA SER A 197 -15.28 3.38 20.46
C SER A 197 -15.61 4.58 19.57
N GLY A 198 -15.66 4.38 18.25
CA GLY A 198 -15.94 5.44 17.27
C GLY A 198 -14.71 6.30 16.90
N ASN A 199 -13.51 5.95 17.34
CA ASN A 199 -12.29 6.66 16.93
C ASN A 199 -11.95 6.34 15.48
N ALA A 200 -11.66 7.37 14.68
CA ALA A 200 -11.24 7.21 13.31
C ALA A 200 -9.91 6.43 13.21
N GLN A 201 -9.85 5.51 12.27
CA GLN A 201 -8.71 4.64 12.03
C GLN A 201 -7.98 5.07 10.74
N PRO A 202 -6.84 5.77 10.83
CA PRO A 202 -6.14 6.30 9.67
C PRO A 202 -5.66 5.20 8.73
N ILE A 203 -5.70 5.48 7.42
CA ILE A 203 -5.22 4.58 6.36
C ILE A 203 -3.97 5.19 5.75
N THR A 204 -2.82 4.55 5.98
CA THR A 204 -1.51 4.99 5.46
C THR A 204 -0.86 3.97 4.54
N THR A 205 -1.56 2.90 4.22
CA THR A 205 -1.13 1.86 3.30
C THR A 205 -2.03 1.83 2.06
N ARG A 206 -1.56 1.18 1.01
CA ARG A 206 -2.37 0.95 -0.18
C ARG A 206 -3.55 0.04 0.14
N ILE A 207 -4.72 0.39 -0.37
CA ILE A 207 -5.91 -0.46 -0.37
C ILE A 207 -5.69 -1.56 -1.41
N GLU A 208 -5.90 -2.82 -1.04
CA GLU A 208 -5.89 -3.92 -1.99
C GLU A 208 -7.31 -4.20 -2.50
N LEU A 209 -7.40 -4.54 -3.79
CA LEU A 209 -8.66 -4.76 -4.47
C LEU A 209 -8.67 -6.15 -5.11
N VAL A 210 -9.71 -6.89 -4.83
CA VAL A 210 -9.91 -8.22 -5.41
C VAL A 210 -11.29 -8.31 -6.05
N ALA A 211 -11.51 -9.31 -6.88
CA ALA A 211 -12.83 -9.52 -7.47
C ALA A 211 -13.90 -9.64 -6.37
N GLY A 212 -14.98 -8.89 -6.53
CA GLY A 212 -16.14 -8.95 -5.66
C GLY A 212 -16.91 -10.27 -5.82
N LYS A 213 -18.08 -10.35 -5.18
CA LYS A 213 -18.98 -11.51 -5.32
C LYS A 213 -19.32 -11.77 -6.78
N ALA A 214 -19.65 -13.01 -7.08
CA ALA A 214 -20.14 -13.38 -8.40
C ALA A 214 -21.33 -12.47 -8.82
N GLY A 215 -21.19 -11.85 -10.00
CA GLY A 215 -22.16 -10.86 -10.52
C GLY A 215 -21.95 -9.43 -10.06
N SER A 216 -21.04 -9.14 -9.12
CA SER A 216 -20.68 -7.77 -8.76
C SER A 216 -19.81 -7.13 -9.84
N THR A 217 -20.03 -5.85 -10.12
CA THR A 217 -19.15 -5.01 -10.95
C THR A 217 -18.14 -4.22 -10.09
N LEU A 218 -18.31 -4.25 -8.77
CA LEU A 218 -17.46 -3.57 -7.81
C LEU A 218 -16.54 -4.60 -7.11
N PRO A 219 -15.34 -4.18 -6.70
CA PRO A 219 -14.40 -5.06 -6.02
C PRO A 219 -14.78 -5.29 -4.55
N ARG A 220 -14.19 -6.32 -3.96
CA ARG A 220 -13.97 -6.39 -2.54
C ARG A 220 -12.76 -5.54 -2.18
N ILE A 221 -12.91 -4.74 -1.14
CA ILE A 221 -11.90 -3.84 -0.60
C ILE A 221 -11.22 -4.53 0.58
N LEU A 222 -9.89 -4.65 0.52
CA LEU A 222 -9.06 -5.09 1.63
C LEU A 222 -8.27 -3.87 2.11
N VAL A 223 -8.44 -3.51 3.36
CA VAL A 223 -7.80 -2.32 3.93
C VAL A 223 -7.33 -2.57 5.35
N ALA A 224 -6.14 -2.11 5.66
CA ALA A 224 -5.58 -2.13 7.01
C ALA A 224 -5.34 -0.71 7.50
N THR A 225 -5.49 -0.50 8.79
CA THR A 225 -5.43 0.82 9.40
C THR A 225 -4.20 0.97 10.28
N GLY A 226 -3.70 2.20 10.37
CA GLY A 226 -2.56 2.54 11.19
C GLY A 226 -1.83 3.76 10.68
N LYS A 227 -1.05 4.37 11.57
CA LYS A 227 -0.22 5.53 11.27
C LYS A 227 1.09 5.44 12.04
N LEU A 228 2.21 5.56 11.33
CA LEU A 228 3.55 5.67 11.89
C LEU A 228 4.39 6.53 10.95
N LEU A 229 4.29 7.85 11.07
CA LEU A 229 4.92 8.83 10.19
C LEU A 229 5.96 9.69 10.91
N GLY A 230 5.96 9.70 12.23
CA GLY A 230 6.89 10.49 13.01
C GLY A 230 6.84 10.17 14.49
N ILE A 231 7.70 10.85 15.26
CA ILE A 231 7.87 10.63 16.71
C ILE A 231 6.56 10.79 17.48
N GLY A 232 5.69 11.72 17.06
CA GLY A 232 4.37 11.90 17.69
C GLY A 232 3.44 10.70 17.59
N ASP A 233 3.72 9.76 16.69
CA ASP A 233 2.93 8.53 16.53
C ASP A 233 3.43 7.39 17.44
N LEU A 234 4.54 7.59 18.17
CA LEU A 234 5.09 6.62 19.12
C LEU A 234 4.36 6.66 20.47
N ALA A 235 3.60 7.72 20.75
CA ALA A 235 2.88 7.86 22.00
C ALA A 235 1.93 6.68 22.24
N ALA A 236 1.81 6.27 23.50
CA ALA A 236 0.85 5.25 23.92
C ALA A 236 -0.57 5.63 23.48
N THR A 237 -1.30 4.68 22.96
CA THR A 237 -2.66 4.89 22.48
C THR A 237 -3.55 3.72 22.83
N THR A 238 -4.78 4.03 23.22
CA THR A 238 -5.87 3.05 23.42
C THR A 238 -6.70 2.84 22.14
N LYS A 239 -6.40 3.58 21.07
CA LYS A 239 -7.12 3.43 19.80
C LYS A 239 -6.70 2.12 19.13
N VAL A 240 -7.68 1.31 18.83
CA VAL A 240 -7.49 0.02 18.17
C VAL A 240 -7.40 0.24 16.66
N GLN A 241 -6.44 -0.42 16.01
CA GLN A 241 -6.36 -0.49 14.56
C GLN A 241 -6.88 -1.84 14.09
N SER A 242 -7.30 -1.92 12.83
CA SER A 242 -8.00 -3.09 12.33
C SER A 242 -7.63 -3.42 10.88
N VAL A 243 -7.92 -4.63 10.49
CA VAL A 243 -7.89 -5.09 9.10
C VAL A 243 -9.30 -5.45 8.67
N TYR A 244 -9.68 -5.01 7.49
CA TYR A 244 -11.03 -5.18 6.94
C TYR A 244 -10.99 -5.84 5.57
N GLY A 245 -11.98 -6.68 5.28
CA GLY A 245 -12.32 -7.16 3.96
C GLY A 245 -13.82 -7.06 3.73
N PHE A 246 -14.28 -6.15 2.87
CA PHE A 246 -15.70 -5.93 2.62
C PHE A 246 -16.00 -5.59 1.16
N GLU A 247 -17.24 -5.84 0.73
CA GLU A 247 -17.70 -5.48 -0.60
C GLU A 247 -17.96 -3.97 -0.67
N ASP A 248 -17.57 -3.34 -1.77
CA ASP A 248 -18.03 -1.98 -2.02
C ASP A 248 -19.55 -1.98 -2.27
N ALA A 249 -20.26 -1.12 -1.56
CA ALA A 249 -21.66 -0.86 -1.80
C ALA A 249 -21.80 0.46 -2.58
N LEU A 250 -22.60 0.48 -3.64
CA LEU A 250 -22.79 1.68 -4.49
C LEU A 250 -23.14 2.93 -3.70
N THR A 251 -23.94 2.77 -2.65
CA THR A 251 -24.38 3.85 -1.76
C THR A 251 -23.38 4.15 -0.63
N GLY A 252 -22.30 3.34 -0.50
CA GLY A 252 -21.41 3.38 0.66
C GLY A 252 -22.08 2.87 1.94
N TYR A 253 -21.38 3.07 3.05
CA TYR A 253 -21.86 2.74 4.39
C TYR A 253 -22.05 4.03 5.18
N ALA A 254 -23.14 4.13 5.96
CA ALA A 254 -23.47 5.34 6.69
C ALA A 254 -22.40 5.70 7.73
N THR A 255 -21.88 4.70 8.45
CA THR A 255 -20.85 4.87 9.49
C THR A 255 -19.93 3.67 9.55
N GLY A 256 -18.75 3.81 10.17
CA GLY A 256 -17.86 2.68 10.47
C GLY A 256 -18.51 1.65 11.37
N ALA A 257 -19.32 2.09 12.34
CA ALA A 257 -20.08 1.19 13.20
C ALA A 257 -21.10 0.36 12.42
N SER A 258 -21.82 0.95 11.46
CA SER A 258 -22.77 0.22 10.62
C SER A 258 -22.06 -0.78 9.69
N LEU A 259 -20.86 -0.44 9.18
CA LEU A 259 -20.02 -1.39 8.46
C LEU A 259 -19.66 -2.57 9.36
N ARG A 260 -19.04 -2.32 10.52
CA ARG A 260 -18.62 -3.37 11.48
C ARG A 260 -19.78 -4.31 11.86
N ALA A 261 -20.97 -3.75 12.12
CA ALA A 261 -22.16 -4.54 12.43
C ALA A 261 -22.62 -5.46 11.30
N SER A 262 -22.27 -5.16 10.05
CA SER A 262 -22.59 -5.98 8.88
C SER A 262 -21.54 -7.05 8.57
N LEU A 263 -20.37 -7.02 9.21
CA LEU A 263 -19.24 -7.88 8.95
C LEU A 263 -19.10 -8.99 10.00
N LYS A 264 -18.45 -10.09 9.61
CA LYS A 264 -17.95 -11.09 10.57
C LYS A 264 -16.80 -10.50 11.36
N HIS A 265 -16.77 -10.75 12.65
CA HIS A 265 -15.63 -10.46 13.51
C HIS A 265 -14.78 -11.71 13.68
N SER A 266 -13.47 -11.57 13.43
CA SER A 266 -12.49 -12.59 13.79
C SER A 266 -11.47 -12.00 14.76
N GLU A 267 -11.08 -12.79 15.75
CA GLU A 267 -10.19 -12.39 16.84
C GLU A 267 -8.83 -13.05 16.66
N LEU A 268 -7.78 -12.23 16.74
CA LEU A 268 -6.39 -12.68 16.82
C LEU A 268 -6.02 -12.88 18.30
N THR A 269 -5.48 -14.04 18.62
CA THR A 269 -5.00 -14.35 19.97
C THR A 269 -3.50 -14.67 19.92
N ASN A 270 -2.73 -13.99 20.76
CA ASN A 270 -1.30 -14.25 20.91
C ASN A 270 -1.05 -15.57 21.62
N VAL A 271 -0.18 -16.39 21.08
CA VAL A 271 0.28 -17.64 21.65
C VAL A 271 1.72 -17.47 22.11
N ALA A 272 1.97 -17.71 23.40
CA ALA A 272 3.29 -17.52 23.99
C ALA A 272 4.37 -18.39 23.29
N ALA A 273 5.57 -17.83 23.22
CA ALA A 273 6.73 -18.55 22.70
C ALA A 273 7.06 -19.76 23.57
N VAL A 274 7.51 -20.83 22.92
CA VAL A 274 8.06 -22.01 23.59
C VAL A 274 9.55 -22.11 23.27
N GLY A 275 10.39 -22.00 24.28
CA GLY A 275 11.85 -21.99 24.10
C GLY A 275 12.31 -20.77 23.30
N LEU A 276 13.09 -21.00 22.25
CA LEU A 276 13.64 -19.97 21.35
C LEU A 276 12.74 -19.68 20.14
N ALA A 277 11.60 -20.36 20.01
CA ALA A 277 10.67 -20.12 18.90
C ALA A 277 10.04 -18.73 19.01
N PRO A 278 9.70 -18.05 17.90
CA PRO A 278 8.94 -16.80 17.93
C PRO A 278 7.53 -17.03 18.50
N MET A 279 6.91 -15.98 19.06
CA MET A 279 5.50 -16.01 19.39
C MET A 279 4.67 -16.19 18.11
N THR A 280 3.54 -16.84 18.25
CA THR A 280 2.60 -17.05 17.15
C THR A 280 1.23 -16.46 17.46
N ARG A 281 0.35 -16.41 16.47
CA ARG A 281 -1.05 -16.02 16.61
C ARG A 281 -1.97 -17.10 16.08
N THR A 282 -3.12 -17.23 16.72
CA THR A 282 -4.27 -17.95 16.18
C THR A 282 -5.37 -16.95 15.80
N LEU A 283 -6.17 -17.32 14.80
CA LEU A 283 -7.31 -16.54 14.35
C LEU A 283 -8.56 -17.40 14.42
N LYS A 284 -9.60 -16.85 15.05
CA LYS A 284 -10.90 -17.52 15.22
C LYS A 284 -12.03 -16.54 14.96
N CYS A 285 -13.04 -16.96 14.20
CA CYS A 285 -14.26 -16.16 14.06
C CYS A 285 -15.08 -16.20 15.36
N THR A 286 -15.40 -15.02 15.88
CA THR A 286 -16.13 -14.82 17.14
C THR A 286 -17.39 -13.97 16.97
N SER A 287 -17.85 -13.79 15.72
CA SER A 287 -18.99 -12.93 15.41
C SER A 287 -20.25 -13.40 16.13
N ALA A 288 -20.86 -12.48 16.92
CA ALA A 288 -22.15 -12.70 17.54
C ALA A 288 -23.34 -12.31 16.61
N THR A 289 -23.08 -11.46 15.63
CA THR A 289 -24.11 -10.83 14.79
C THR A 289 -24.15 -11.35 13.36
N ALA A 290 -23.06 -11.97 12.88
CA ALA A 290 -22.97 -12.54 11.56
C ALA A 290 -22.52 -14.01 11.65
N ASP A 291 -23.17 -14.89 10.90
CA ASP A 291 -22.80 -16.31 10.86
C ASP A 291 -21.36 -16.45 10.36
N CYS A 292 -20.50 -17.06 11.15
CA CYS A 292 -19.11 -17.36 10.79
C CYS A 292 -18.98 -18.26 9.56
N ASN A 293 -20.01 -19.01 9.22
CA ASN A 293 -20.05 -19.87 8.03
C ASN A 293 -20.56 -19.13 6.78
N ASP A 294 -21.07 -17.88 6.93
CA ASP A 294 -21.54 -17.09 5.79
C ASP A 294 -20.34 -16.37 5.12
N ASP A 295 -19.68 -17.05 4.20
CA ASP A 295 -18.56 -16.49 3.44
C ASP A 295 -18.99 -15.38 2.45
N SER A 296 -20.30 -15.15 2.29
CA SER A 296 -20.82 -14.01 1.53
C SER A 296 -20.67 -12.69 2.26
N LYS A 297 -20.51 -12.70 3.57
CA LYS A 297 -20.23 -11.50 4.39
C LYS A 297 -18.76 -11.13 4.31
N GLY A 298 -18.48 -9.82 4.37
CA GLY A 298 -17.15 -9.35 4.66
C GLY A 298 -16.75 -9.64 6.12
N TRP A 299 -15.58 -9.21 6.48
CA TRP A 299 -14.98 -9.49 7.79
C TRP A 299 -14.15 -8.31 8.28
N TYR A 300 -13.89 -8.27 9.58
CA TYR A 300 -12.88 -7.40 10.18
C TYR A 300 -12.16 -8.13 11.32
N ILE A 301 -10.95 -7.65 11.62
CA ILE A 301 -10.08 -8.15 12.68
C ILE A 301 -9.50 -6.94 13.39
N ASP A 302 -9.66 -6.87 14.69
CA ASP A 302 -8.98 -5.87 15.51
C ASP A 302 -7.59 -6.38 15.89
N LEU A 303 -6.58 -5.51 15.79
CA LEU A 303 -5.21 -5.84 16.16
C LEU A 303 -5.10 -5.89 17.69
N PRO A 304 -4.57 -7.01 18.26
CA PRO A 304 -4.73 -7.28 19.69
C PRO A 304 -3.77 -6.51 20.59
N ASP A 305 -2.58 -6.15 20.09
CA ASP A 305 -1.57 -5.52 20.94
C ASP A 305 -1.81 -4.01 21.06
N SER A 306 -1.62 -3.48 22.26
CA SER A 306 -1.77 -2.04 22.50
C SER A 306 -0.83 -1.24 21.61
N GLY A 307 -1.38 -0.29 20.85
CA GLY A 307 -0.62 0.53 19.91
C GLY A 307 -0.20 -0.18 18.63
N GLU A 308 -0.62 -1.41 18.41
CA GLU A 308 -0.38 -2.13 17.15
C GLU A 308 -1.04 -1.43 15.97
N ARG A 309 -0.35 -1.37 14.84
CA ARG A 309 -0.78 -0.65 13.64
C ARG A 309 -0.17 -1.21 12.37
N VAL A 310 -0.88 -1.04 11.26
CA VAL A 310 -0.37 -1.39 9.92
C VAL A 310 0.10 -0.13 9.22
N ASN A 311 1.38 -0.07 8.90
CA ASN A 311 2.02 1.02 8.17
C ASN A 311 2.90 0.53 7.00
N VAL A 312 2.87 -0.78 6.75
CA VAL A 312 3.51 -1.46 5.61
C VAL A 312 2.42 -2.02 4.71
N ASP A 313 2.57 -1.87 3.40
CA ASP A 313 1.58 -2.34 2.43
C ASP A 313 1.35 -3.85 2.56
N MET A 314 0.09 -4.24 2.53
CA MET A 314 -0.32 -5.64 2.51
C MET A 314 0.18 -6.35 1.24
N ARG A 315 0.29 -7.66 1.29
CA ARG A 315 0.68 -8.50 0.16
C ARG A 315 -0.31 -9.64 -0.03
N MET A 316 -0.44 -10.09 -1.28
CA MET A 316 -1.32 -11.20 -1.64
C MET A 316 -0.52 -12.39 -2.15
N ALA A 317 -0.81 -13.58 -1.63
CA ALA A 317 -0.26 -14.85 -2.08
C ALA A 317 -1.39 -15.85 -2.34
N GLY A 318 -1.88 -15.90 -3.57
CA GLY A 318 -3.08 -16.69 -3.89
C GLY A 318 -4.30 -16.20 -3.10
N SER A 319 -4.88 -17.04 -2.27
CA SER A 319 -6.00 -16.70 -1.37
C SER A 319 -5.54 -16.13 -0.02
N THR A 320 -4.24 -16.08 0.24
CA THR A 320 -3.70 -15.58 1.50
C THR A 320 -3.40 -14.08 1.42
N LEU A 321 -3.97 -13.32 2.35
CA LEU A 321 -3.59 -11.94 2.63
C LEU A 321 -2.51 -11.95 3.70
N VAL A 322 -1.38 -11.31 3.41
CA VAL A 322 -0.26 -11.13 4.35
C VAL A 322 -0.25 -9.69 4.83
N VAL A 323 -0.36 -9.49 6.12
CA VAL A 323 -0.47 -8.19 6.78
C VAL A 323 0.67 -8.04 7.78
N SER A 324 1.60 -7.14 7.50
CA SER A 324 2.66 -6.77 8.45
C SER A 324 2.19 -5.64 9.35
N SER A 325 2.16 -5.88 10.66
CA SER A 325 1.81 -4.88 11.66
C SER A 325 2.98 -4.61 12.61
N ASN A 326 3.00 -3.44 13.20
CA ASN A 326 4.05 -2.94 14.08
C ASN A 326 3.48 -2.48 15.41
N VAL A 327 4.19 -2.80 16.48
CA VAL A 327 3.99 -2.29 17.84
C VAL A 327 5.23 -1.47 18.21
N PRO A 328 5.23 -0.15 17.96
CA PRO A 328 6.37 0.69 18.28
C PRO A 328 6.66 0.72 19.78
N SER A 329 7.93 0.80 20.16
CA SER A 329 8.31 1.08 21.55
C SER A 329 7.86 2.48 21.94
N THR A 330 7.31 2.61 23.13
CA THR A 330 6.96 3.91 23.72
C THR A 330 8.15 4.54 24.47
N GLU A 331 9.24 3.81 24.63
CA GLU A 331 10.46 4.27 25.30
C GLU A 331 11.31 5.11 24.33
N PRO A 332 11.51 6.42 24.60
CA PRO A 332 12.20 7.31 23.65
C PRO A 332 13.64 6.92 23.35
N CYS A 333 14.30 6.22 24.27
CA CYS A 333 15.70 5.80 24.17
C CYS A 333 15.86 4.40 23.56
N VAL A 334 14.78 3.69 23.30
CA VAL A 334 14.77 2.37 22.68
C VAL A 334 14.22 2.52 21.28
N SER A 335 15.11 2.65 20.31
CA SER A 335 14.71 2.62 18.90
C SER A 335 14.19 1.22 18.57
N GLY A 336 12.96 1.11 18.09
CA GLY A 336 12.40 -0.16 17.64
C GLY A 336 11.01 -0.42 18.18
N GLY A 337 10.77 -1.67 18.48
CA GLY A 337 9.47 -2.24 18.85
C GLY A 337 9.44 -3.70 18.42
N THR A 338 8.26 -4.22 18.21
CA THR A 338 8.04 -5.57 17.68
C THR A 338 7.16 -5.51 16.44
N GLY A 339 7.31 -6.49 15.58
CA GLY A 339 6.45 -6.63 14.39
C GLY A 339 5.74 -7.98 14.38
N TRP A 340 4.68 -8.05 13.61
CA TRP A 340 3.96 -9.28 13.33
C TRP A 340 3.78 -9.44 11.82
N VAL A 341 3.97 -10.64 11.34
CA VAL A 341 3.49 -11.04 10.01
C VAL A 341 2.25 -11.89 10.21
N ASN A 342 1.10 -11.30 9.95
CA ASN A 342 -0.19 -11.96 10.04
C ASN A 342 -0.60 -12.48 8.65
N TYR A 343 -1.28 -13.63 8.60
CA TYR A 343 -1.76 -14.22 7.36
C TYR A 343 -3.14 -14.85 7.55
N LEU A 344 -4.03 -14.56 6.60
CA LEU A 344 -5.41 -15.00 6.64
C LEU A 344 -5.98 -15.19 5.22
N ASN A 345 -7.06 -15.91 5.13
CA ASN A 345 -7.80 -16.03 3.86
C ASN A 345 -8.55 -14.72 3.60
N TYR A 346 -8.22 -14.02 2.53
CA TYR A 346 -8.81 -12.71 2.23
C TYR A 346 -10.31 -12.76 1.92
N GLN A 347 -10.82 -13.89 1.46
CA GLN A 347 -12.24 -14.03 1.12
C GLN A 347 -13.10 -14.20 2.37
N THR A 348 -12.64 -15.03 3.30
CA THR A 348 -13.44 -15.46 4.45
C THR A 348 -13.10 -14.70 5.74
N GLY A 349 -11.89 -14.14 5.84
CA GLY A 349 -11.37 -13.56 7.08
C GLY A 349 -11.02 -14.61 8.13
N HIS A 350 -10.88 -15.89 7.74
CA HIS A 350 -10.50 -17.00 8.60
C HIS A 350 -9.01 -17.32 8.49
N ALA A 351 -8.50 -18.15 9.38
CA ALA A 351 -7.17 -18.73 9.22
C ALA A 351 -7.06 -19.48 7.88
N VAL A 352 -5.88 -19.42 7.25
CA VAL A 352 -5.65 -20.09 5.95
C VAL A 352 -5.86 -21.61 6.05
N ASN A 353 -5.38 -22.20 7.15
CA ASN A 353 -5.55 -23.61 7.48
C ASN A 353 -6.40 -23.72 8.76
N GLU A 354 -7.70 -23.53 8.61
CA GLU A 354 -8.61 -23.57 9.74
C GLU A 354 -8.94 -25.01 10.19
N GLY A 355 -9.01 -25.20 11.50
CA GLY A 355 -9.54 -26.43 12.12
C GLY A 355 -11.08 -26.46 12.17
N THR A 356 -11.63 -27.42 12.90
CA THR A 356 -13.08 -27.65 13.02
C THR A 356 -13.88 -26.46 13.54
N ASN A 357 -13.24 -25.59 14.35
CA ASN A 357 -13.87 -24.40 14.96
C ASN A 357 -13.53 -23.09 14.23
N LYS A 358 -13.13 -23.13 12.96
CA LYS A 358 -12.69 -21.95 12.21
C LYS A 358 -11.49 -21.25 12.87
N GLU A 359 -10.74 -21.97 13.68
CA GLU A 359 -9.53 -21.49 14.35
C GLU A 359 -8.29 -22.12 13.69
N GLY A 360 -7.23 -21.33 13.57
CA GLY A 360 -5.99 -21.82 13.00
C GLY A 360 -4.84 -20.81 13.15
N PRO A 361 -3.62 -21.21 12.78
CA PRO A 361 -2.45 -20.34 12.84
C PRO A 361 -2.63 -19.16 11.88
N ALA A 362 -2.26 -17.98 12.35
CA ALA A 362 -2.52 -16.73 11.65
C ALA A 362 -1.41 -15.67 11.75
N GLY A 363 -0.33 -15.95 12.46
CA GLY A 363 0.77 -14.98 12.50
C GLY A 363 2.00 -15.46 13.25
N VAL A 364 3.10 -14.76 12.99
CA VAL A 364 4.43 -14.98 13.60
C VAL A 364 5.01 -13.63 14.00
N SER A 365 5.59 -13.55 15.22
CA SER A 365 6.26 -12.35 15.68
C SER A 365 7.64 -12.17 15.06
N VAL A 366 7.98 -10.90 14.82
CA VAL A 366 9.32 -10.47 14.39
C VAL A 366 9.94 -9.66 15.53
N ASN A 367 10.85 -10.29 16.28
CA ASN A 367 11.43 -9.71 17.49
C ASN A 367 12.72 -8.91 17.22
N GLN A 368 12.95 -8.50 15.97
CA GLN A 368 14.13 -7.74 15.54
C GLN A 368 13.77 -6.30 15.15
N GLY A 369 12.91 -5.67 15.92
CA GLY A 369 12.45 -4.30 15.66
C GLY A 369 11.16 -4.23 14.85
N LEU A 370 10.89 -3.05 14.28
CA LEU A 370 9.72 -2.80 13.44
C LEU A 370 9.92 -3.41 12.04
N ILE A 371 8.85 -3.84 11.43
CA ILE A 371 8.85 -4.25 10.02
C ILE A 371 8.84 -3.00 9.15
N MET A 372 9.90 -2.82 8.34
CA MET A 372 10.05 -1.70 7.42
C MET A 372 9.62 -2.06 5.99
N GLY A 373 9.67 -3.33 5.64
CA GLY A 373 9.26 -3.85 4.34
C GLY A 373 8.92 -5.34 4.42
N ASN A 374 8.10 -5.77 3.48
CA ASN A 374 7.70 -7.15 3.33
C ASN A 374 7.47 -7.45 1.85
N ASP A 375 8.28 -8.34 1.29
CA ASP A 375 8.13 -8.84 -0.06
C ASP A 375 7.87 -10.35 -0.06
N LEU A 376 7.19 -10.82 -1.09
CA LEU A 376 6.86 -12.23 -1.22
C LEU A 376 7.61 -12.85 -2.40
N SER A 377 8.13 -14.04 -2.18
CA SER A 377 8.59 -14.91 -3.27
C SER A 377 7.80 -16.22 -3.26
N SER A 378 7.71 -16.84 -4.43
CA SER A 378 7.11 -18.16 -4.57
C SER A 378 8.02 -19.07 -5.37
N THR A 379 8.12 -20.31 -4.93
CA THR A 379 8.84 -21.36 -5.63
C THR A 379 7.92 -22.07 -6.65
N PRO A 380 8.48 -22.77 -7.66
CA PRO A 380 7.68 -23.50 -8.65
C PRO A 380 6.74 -24.57 -8.05
N ASP A 381 7.06 -25.09 -6.88
CA ASP A 381 6.23 -26.05 -6.13
C ASP A 381 5.11 -25.36 -5.32
N GLY A 382 5.02 -24.01 -5.40
CA GLY A 382 3.92 -23.23 -4.83
C GLY A 382 4.11 -22.84 -3.36
N LYS A 383 5.31 -23.04 -2.79
CA LYS A 383 5.63 -22.50 -1.46
C LYS A 383 5.82 -21.00 -1.56
N VAL A 384 5.27 -20.27 -0.59
CA VAL A 384 5.41 -18.82 -0.49
C VAL A 384 6.24 -18.48 0.75
N THR A 385 7.17 -17.56 0.56
CA THR A 385 8.00 -17.02 1.65
C THR A 385 7.84 -15.50 1.69
N SER A 386 7.62 -14.97 2.87
CA SER A 386 7.64 -13.54 3.18
C SER A 386 9.06 -13.16 3.60
N HIS A 387 9.66 -12.23 2.87
CA HIS A 387 10.98 -11.66 3.15
C HIS A 387 10.79 -10.34 3.89
N VAL A 388 10.98 -10.37 5.19
CA VAL A 388 10.75 -9.23 6.08
C VAL A 388 12.04 -8.48 6.32
N THR A 389 12.01 -7.16 6.12
CA THR A 389 13.11 -6.26 6.46
C THR A 389 12.80 -5.55 7.77
N PRO A 390 13.44 -5.91 8.89
CA PRO A 390 13.25 -5.25 10.18
C PRO A 390 14.10 -3.99 10.33
N SER A 391 13.74 -3.12 11.27
CA SER A 391 14.44 -1.86 11.53
C SER A 391 15.83 -2.00 12.13
N THR A 392 16.19 -3.15 12.67
CA THR A 392 17.53 -3.43 13.22
C THR A 392 18.56 -3.84 12.16
N PHE A 393 18.17 -3.87 10.89
CA PHE A 393 19.05 -4.15 9.75
C PHE A 393 19.94 -5.39 9.92
N PRO A 394 19.38 -6.60 10.01
CA PRO A 394 20.18 -7.82 9.91
C PRO A 394 20.79 -7.91 8.51
N ASP A 395 21.92 -8.63 8.39
CA ASP A 395 22.60 -8.83 7.09
C ASP A 395 21.71 -9.47 6.01
N LYS A 396 20.62 -10.09 6.43
CA LYS A 396 19.63 -10.73 5.54
C LYS A 396 18.20 -10.48 6.02
N PRO A 397 17.22 -10.40 5.10
CA PRO A 397 15.81 -10.42 5.47
C PRO A 397 15.46 -11.65 6.31
N ILE A 398 14.43 -11.51 7.13
CA ILE A 398 13.86 -12.63 7.88
C ILE A 398 12.87 -13.36 6.97
N ASP A 399 13.10 -14.63 6.73
CA ASP A 399 12.26 -15.46 5.88
C ASP A 399 11.19 -16.16 6.72
N ILE A 400 9.92 -15.86 6.42
CA ILE A 400 8.77 -16.46 7.09
C ILE A 400 7.96 -17.26 6.06
N PRO A 401 7.85 -18.59 6.20
CA PRO A 401 6.98 -19.40 5.38
C PRO A 401 5.53 -18.97 5.55
N ILE A 402 4.83 -18.68 4.46
CA ILE A 402 3.43 -18.28 4.46
C ILE A 402 2.58 -19.48 4.04
N PRO A 403 1.61 -19.89 4.86
CA PRO A 403 0.67 -20.92 4.46
C PRO A 403 -0.21 -20.40 3.31
N THR A 404 -0.39 -21.23 2.31
CA THR A 404 -1.30 -20.94 1.19
C THR A 404 -2.34 -22.04 1.13
N ALA A 405 -3.62 -21.67 1.03
CA ALA A 405 -4.68 -22.64 0.78
C ALA A 405 -4.47 -23.25 -0.61
N SER A 406 -4.45 -24.58 -0.70
CA SER A 406 -4.45 -25.28 -2.00
C SER A 406 -5.77 -25.02 -2.75
N PRO A 407 -5.75 -24.86 -4.08
CA PRO A 407 -4.80 -25.44 -5.01
C PRO A 407 -3.75 -24.45 -5.51
N LYS A 408 -2.62 -25.00 -5.98
CA LYS A 408 -1.52 -24.26 -6.61
C LYS A 408 -2.05 -23.16 -7.51
N PRO A 409 -1.73 -21.89 -7.30
CA PRO A 409 -2.09 -20.89 -8.27
C PRO A 409 -1.43 -21.28 -9.59
N LYS A 410 -2.22 -21.57 -10.60
CA LYS A 410 -1.75 -21.58 -11.97
C LYS A 410 -1.51 -20.12 -12.33
N GLY A 411 -0.45 -19.57 -11.83
CA GLY A 411 -0.01 -18.22 -12.15
C GLY A 411 0.36 -18.19 -13.63
N LYS A 412 -0.51 -17.67 -14.45
CA LYS A 412 -0.12 -17.21 -15.77
C LYS A 412 0.62 -15.90 -15.54
N ARG A 413 1.95 -15.92 -15.69
CA ARG A 413 2.76 -14.71 -15.65
C ARG A 413 2.28 -13.80 -16.78
N ILE A 414 1.52 -12.79 -16.49
CA ILE A 414 1.20 -11.72 -17.43
C ILE A 414 2.38 -10.74 -17.36
N SER A 415 3.40 -10.95 -18.18
CA SER A 415 4.46 -9.98 -18.36
C SER A 415 4.19 -9.21 -19.66
N TRP A 416 4.19 -7.90 -19.56
CA TRP A 416 3.99 -6.99 -20.70
C TRP A 416 5.04 -7.14 -21.81
N ARG A 417 6.16 -7.84 -21.54
CA ARG A 417 7.22 -8.10 -22.50
C ARG A 417 6.89 -9.17 -23.54
N GLU A 418 5.84 -9.96 -23.34
CA GLU A 418 5.41 -10.98 -24.31
C GLU A 418 4.55 -10.41 -25.45
N LEU A 419 4.21 -9.15 -25.42
CA LEU A 419 3.45 -8.46 -26.47
C LEU A 419 4.35 -7.75 -27.52
N MET A 420 5.65 -7.93 -27.44
CA MET A 420 6.60 -7.39 -28.43
C MET A 420 7.18 -8.52 -29.28
N GLN A 421 6.33 -9.26 -30.01
CA GLN A 421 6.69 -10.02 -31.22
C GLN A 421 5.92 -9.46 -32.40
#